data_2f32669fda7cd62dbb5877acc5042dbd
#
_entry.id   2f32669fda7cd62dbb5877acc5042dbd
#
_cell.length_a   1.000
_cell.length_b   1.000
_cell.length_c   1.000
_cell.angle_alpha   90.00
_cell.angle_beta   90.00
_cell.angle_gamma   90.00
#
_symmetry.space_group_name_H-M   'P 1'
#
loop_
_entity.id
_entity.type
_entity.pdbx_description
1 polymer ?
#
loop_
_entity_poly.entity_id
_entity_poly.type
_entity_poly.pdbx_seq_one_letter_code
_entity_poly.pdbx_strand_id
1 'polypeptide(L)'
;MNKAGTILLLLALTIGGLVSGYYFFQQPIQHEIATRSADTAFGSHKLNILVLGYQNDEANSDTVLLTHLDIDRRTATLMSIPRDTWVAIPGHGHEKLNAAIGYGGPKLSAEIVSSLVGVPIDSTVAMQPSGAKELVDAMGGLNVNVEHDMDYDDNNGDLHIHLKKGLQHLNGGQVLGYIRFRHDIESDWGRVRRQQQVLKNIMDQMSDPKHWTRVPRLLELARKDMKTNLNNEQLAALVEIYRGVPDDNIRTITMPGRGATVGDASVVLIDRHWAKIFGRLLFTKDEPPQDEVLVANATGVTDWNKTVVAALRGGGWNVQTFVDQPAKAQSRILGTTAAGHMLAIIFPTVQHIAAKKTALVLGLDLAPQKE
;
A
#
# COMPACT_ATOMS: atom_id res chain seq x y z
N MET A 1 -36.85 -5.65 36.57
CA MET A 1 -35.39 -5.37 36.64
C MET A 1 -35.09 -4.95 38.07
N ASN A 2 -34.19 -5.62 38.78
CA ASN A 2 -33.83 -5.20 40.12
C ASN A 2 -32.84 -4.02 40.05
N LYS A 3 -32.79 -3.22 41.14
CA LYS A 3 -32.00 -1.97 41.21
C LYS A 3 -30.54 -2.17 40.77
N ALA A 4 -29.96 -3.34 41.02
CA ALA A 4 -28.59 -3.66 40.60
C ALA A 4 -28.45 -3.78 39.08
N GLY A 5 -29.40 -4.37 38.37
CA GLY A 5 -29.42 -4.48 36.93
C GLY A 5 -29.57 -3.12 36.21
N THR A 6 -30.35 -2.21 36.83
CA THR A 6 -30.51 -0.85 36.30
C THR A 6 -29.22 -0.02 36.45
N ILE A 7 -28.53 -0.15 37.60
CA ILE A 7 -27.23 0.53 37.84
C ILE A 7 -26.14 -0.02 36.89
N LEU A 8 -26.08 -1.35 36.69
CA LEU A 8 -25.13 -1.95 35.74
C LEU A 8 -25.37 -1.49 34.27
N LEU A 9 -26.63 -1.38 33.85
CA LEU A 9 -27.00 -0.89 32.53
C LEU A 9 -26.62 0.59 32.36
N LEU A 10 -26.87 1.44 33.35
CA LEU A 10 -26.51 2.85 33.35
C LEU A 10 -24.98 3.04 33.34
N LEU A 11 -24.23 2.24 34.11
CA LEU A 11 -22.77 2.23 34.07
C LEU A 11 -22.22 1.80 32.69
N ALA A 12 -22.80 0.74 32.10
CA ALA A 12 -22.39 0.30 30.76
C ALA A 12 -22.68 1.37 29.69
N LEU A 13 -23.83 2.06 29.77
CA LEU A 13 -24.19 3.14 28.86
C LEU A 13 -23.31 4.38 29.05
N THR A 14 -22.97 4.73 30.30
CA THR A 14 -22.04 5.87 30.55
C THR A 14 -20.62 5.55 30.14
N ILE A 15 -20.11 4.36 30.41
CA ILE A 15 -18.76 3.94 29.95
C ILE A 15 -18.74 3.85 28.41
N GLY A 16 -19.75 3.25 27.79
CA GLY A 16 -19.91 3.20 26.34
C GLY A 16 -19.98 4.59 25.70
N GLY A 17 -20.73 5.51 26.32
CA GLY A 17 -20.83 6.91 25.89
C GLY A 17 -19.50 7.66 26.05
N LEU A 18 -18.76 7.45 27.15
CA LEU A 18 -17.45 8.06 27.38
C LEU A 18 -16.39 7.52 26.42
N VAL A 19 -16.39 6.20 26.16
CA VAL A 19 -15.47 5.57 25.20
C VAL A 19 -15.79 6.04 23.78
N SER A 20 -17.07 6.04 23.38
CA SER A 20 -17.47 6.56 22.06
C SER A 20 -17.19 8.06 21.92
N GLY A 21 -17.44 8.85 22.98
CA GLY A 21 -17.11 10.27 23.01
C GLY A 21 -15.62 10.51 22.93
N TYR A 22 -14.79 9.74 23.65
CA TYR A 22 -13.35 9.81 23.59
C TYR A 22 -12.82 9.56 22.17
N TYR A 23 -13.27 8.48 21.51
CA TYR A 23 -12.91 8.19 20.13
C TYR A 23 -13.44 9.25 19.15
N PHE A 24 -14.64 9.76 19.33
CA PHE A 24 -15.23 10.79 18.50
C PHE A 24 -14.47 12.13 18.57
N PHE A 25 -14.01 12.53 19.78
CA PHE A 25 -13.22 13.75 19.98
C PHE A 25 -11.74 13.60 19.60
N GLN A 26 -11.17 12.40 19.69
CA GLN A 26 -9.77 12.16 19.32
C GLN A 26 -9.52 12.28 17.80
N GLN A 27 -10.46 11.85 16.98
CA GLN A 27 -10.33 11.84 15.53
C GLN A 27 -10.05 13.23 14.90
N PRO A 28 -10.77 14.31 15.25
CA PRO A 28 -10.47 15.66 14.75
C PRO A 28 -9.09 16.16 15.20
N ILE A 29 -8.71 15.91 16.45
CA ILE A 29 -7.42 16.35 17.01
C ILE A 29 -6.26 15.63 16.27
N GLN A 30 -6.38 14.34 16.02
CA GLN A 30 -5.37 13.59 15.29
C GLN A 30 -5.22 14.06 13.83
N HIS A 31 -6.33 14.41 13.19
CA HIS A 31 -6.30 14.99 11.85
C HIS A 31 -5.61 16.35 11.83
N GLU A 32 -5.90 17.23 12.78
CA GLU A 32 -5.26 18.55 12.90
C GLU A 32 -3.74 18.41 13.14
N ILE A 33 -3.32 17.48 14.01
CA ILE A 33 -1.90 17.18 14.25
C ILE A 33 -1.26 16.65 12.96
N ALA A 34 -1.89 15.72 12.25
CA ALA A 34 -1.39 15.17 11.00
C ALA A 34 -1.21 16.26 9.93
N THR A 35 -2.20 17.13 9.76
CA THR A 35 -2.17 18.26 8.83
C THR A 35 -1.01 19.22 9.17
N ARG A 36 -0.90 19.63 10.43
CA ARG A 36 0.18 20.50 10.87
C ARG A 36 1.56 19.88 10.68
N SER A 37 1.69 18.58 10.95
CA SER A 37 2.95 17.84 10.74
C SER A 37 3.30 17.76 9.25
N ALA A 38 2.32 17.59 8.37
CA ALA A 38 2.51 17.58 6.93
C ALA A 38 2.96 18.95 6.41
N ASP A 39 2.31 20.05 6.85
CA ASP A 39 2.69 21.41 6.49
C ASP A 39 4.13 21.73 6.91
N THR A 40 4.47 21.43 8.15
CA THR A 40 5.78 21.77 8.73
C THR A 40 6.92 20.96 8.10
N ALA A 41 6.72 19.64 7.92
CA ALA A 41 7.79 18.74 7.51
C ALA A 41 7.91 18.57 6.00
N PHE A 42 6.79 18.69 5.26
CA PHE A 42 6.74 18.36 3.83
C PHE A 42 6.20 19.50 2.95
N GLY A 43 5.43 20.43 3.50
CA GLY A 43 4.72 21.45 2.73
C GLY A 43 3.74 20.87 1.71
N SER A 44 3.23 19.66 1.96
CA SER A 44 2.32 18.93 1.08
C SER A 44 1.43 18.00 1.88
N HIS A 45 0.14 17.94 1.50
CA HIS A 45 -0.84 17.04 2.09
C HIS A 45 -0.96 15.70 1.35
N LYS A 46 -0.22 15.52 0.27
CA LYS A 46 -0.17 14.27 -0.49
C LYS A 46 1.27 13.84 -0.72
N LEU A 47 1.61 12.65 -0.26
CA LEU A 47 2.97 12.13 -0.25
C LEU A 47 3.03 10.77 -0.92
N ASN A 48 3.94 10.60 -1.87
CA ASN A 48 4.30 9.32 -2.48
C ASN A 48 5.65 8.85 -1.91
N ILE A 49 5.65 7.76 -1.19
CA ILE A 49 6.83 7.23 -0.51
C ILE A 49 7.11 5.82 -1.03
N LEU A 50 8.33 5.57 -1.51
CA LEU A 50 8.76 4.23 -1.86
C LEU A 50 9.45 3.56 -0.67
N VAL A 51 8.86 2.47 -0.21
CA VAL A 51 9.41 1.63 0.87
C VAL A 51 10.06 0.39 0.25
N LEU A 52 11.31 0.15 0.60
CA LEU A 52 12.12 -0.96 0.11
C LEU A 52 12.64 -1.79 1.27
N GLY A 53 12.47 -3.12 1.20
CA GLY A 53 13.19 -4.06 2.03
C GLY A 53 14.35 -4.65 1.23
N TYR A 54 15.58 -4.63 1.74
CA TYR A 54 16.75 -5.15 1.01
C TYR A 54 17.72 -5.88 1.93
N GLN A 55 18.48 -6.82 1.37
CA GLN A 55 19.54 -7.52 2.07
C GLN A 55 20.91 -7.06 1.59
N ASN A 56 21.86 -6.85 2.52
CA ASN A 56 23.21 -6.37 2.18
C ASN A 56 24.00 -7.33 1.28
N ASP A 57 23.79 -8.64 1.49
CA ASP A 57 24.63 -9.67 0.85
C ASP A 57 24.24 -9.92 -0.61
N GLU A 58 23.01 -9.55 -1.02
CA GLU A 58 22.49 -9.83 -2.36
C GLU A 58 22.33 -8.60 -3.24
N ALA A 59 22.54 -7.39 -2.71
CA ALA A 59 22.32 -6.12 -3.41
C ALA A 59 20.91 -6.00 -4.08
N ASN A 60 19.95 -6.78 -3.61
CA ASN A 60 18.60 -6.88 -4.16
C ASN A 60 17.53 -6.46 -3.16
N SER A 61 16.42 -5.89 -3.64
CA SER A 61 15.27 -5.61 -2.80
C SER A 61 14.27 -6.75 -2.81
N ASP A 62 13.91 -7.24 -1.62
CA ASP A 62 12.87 -8.26 -1.45
C ASP A 62 11.45 -7.69 -1.40
N THR A 63 11.34 -6.43 -1.05
CA THR A 63 10.07 -5.69 -0.94
C THR A 63 10.17 -4.39 -1.69
N VAL A 64 9.18 -4.12 -2.55
CA VAL A 64 9.00 -2.83 -3.24
C VAL A 64 7.56 -2.41 -3.03
N LEU A 65 7.34 -1.40 -2.18
CA LEU A 65 6.02 -0.94 -1.78
C LEU A 65 5.90 0.57 -2.01
N LEU A 66 5.02 0.97 -2.93
CA LEU A 66 4.70 2.38 -3.14
C LEU A 66 3.51 2.75 -2.25
N THR A 67 3.71 3.73 -1.38
CA THR A 67 2.72 4.22 -0.42
C THR A 67 2.29 5.64 -0.80
N HIS A 68 0.98 5.87 -0.88
CA HIS A 68 0.38 7.19 -1.02
C HIS A 68 -0.34 7.55 0.27
N LEU A 69 -0.02 8.72 0.83
CA LEU A 69 -0.72 9.30 1.96
C LEU A 69 -1.47 10.55 1.48
N ASP A 70 -2.78 10.57 1.64
CA ASP A 70 -3.63 11.74 1.44
C ASP A 70 -4.16 12.17 2.81
N ILE A 71 -3.57 13.23 3.33
CA ILE A 71 -3.81 13.72 4.69
C ILE A 71 -5.20 14.33 4.78
N ASP A 72 -5.63 15.06 3.77
CA ASP A 72 -6.94 15.73 3.74
C ASP A 72 -8.08 14.72 3.76
N ARG A 73 -7.92 13.62 3.03
CA ARG A 73 -8.90 12.51 2.99
C ARG A 73 -8.70 11.49 4.07
N ARG A 74 -7.60 11.58 4.79
CA ARG A 74 -7.20 10.61 5.81
C ARG A 74 -7.15 9.19 5.25
N THR A 75 -6.48 9.03 4.08
CA THR A 75 -6.34 7.73 3.41
C THR A 75 -4.88 7.35 3.23
N ALA A 76 -4.60 6.06 3.28
CA ALA A 76 -3.32 5.48 2.90
C ALA A 76 -3.53 4.37 1.87
N THR A 77 -2.85 4.46 0.73
CA THR A 77 -2.85 3.40 -0.29
C THR A 77 -1.46 2.80 -0.40
N LEU A 78 -1.37 1.49 -0.20
CA LEU A 78 -0.13 0.73 -0.24
C LEU A 78 -0.17 -0.20 -1.46
N MET A 79 0.68 0.06 -2.46
CA MET A 79 0.78 -0.78 -3.65
C MET A 79 2.09 -1.55 -3.66
N SER A 80 1.98 -2.88 -3.56
CA SER A 80 3.11 -3.79 -3.74
C SER A 80 3.43 -3.94 -5.21
N ILE A 81 4.71 -3.76 -5.57
CA ILE A 81 5.23 -3.99 -6.92
C ILE A 81 6.07 -5.27 -6.87
N PRO A 82 5.78 -6.29 -7.69
CA PRO A 82 6.56 -7.52 -7.69
C PRO A 82 8.05 -7.22 -7.90
N ARG A 83 8.92 -7.75 -7.03
CA ARG A 83 10.37 -7.53 -7.09
C ARG A 83 11.02 -8.02 -8.39
N ASP A 84 10.42 -9.08 -8.96
CA ASP A 84 10.87 -9.69 -10.22
C ASP A 84 10.32 -8.98 -11.46
N THR A 85 9.73 -7.78 -11.31
CA THR A 85 9.24 -6.97 -12.43
C THR A 85 10.37 -6.68 -13.40
N TRP A 86 10.17 -7.03 -14.69
CA TRP A 86 11.15 -6.82 -15.75
C TRP A 86 11.12 -5.39 -16.24
N VAL A 87 12.20 -4.64 -15.97
CA VAL A 87 12.30 -3.20 -16.24
C VAL A 87 13.63 -2.85 -16.93
N ALA A 88 13.65 -1.71 -17.63
CA ALA A 88 14.90 -1.13 -18.09
C ALA A 88 15.58 -0.41 -16.93
N ILE A 89 16.82 -0.78 -16.61
CA ILE A 89 17.67 -0.13 -15.62
C ILE A 89 18.72 0.71 -16.35
N PRO A 90 18.78 2.03 -16.18
CA PRO A 90 19.75 2.89 -16.83
C PRO A 90 21.18 2.40 -16.64
N GLY A 91 21.90 2.20 -17.75
CA GLY A 91 23.28 1.70 -17.76
C GLY A 91 23.43 0.17 -17.60
N HIS A 92 22.35 -0.57 -17.32
CA HIS A 92 22.39 -2.02 -17.05
C HIS A 92 21.46 -2.84 -17.94
N GLY A 93 20.75 -2.20 -18.91
CA GLY A 93 19.82 -2.87 -19.81
C GLY A 93 18.49 -3.23 -19.13
N HIS A 94 17.92 -4.39 -19.50
CA HIS A 94 16.69 -4.89 -18.87
C HIS A 94 17.05 -5.94 -17.83
N GLU A 95 16.48 -5.77 -16.63
CA GLU A 95 16.69 -6.68 -15.50
C GLU A 95 15.49 -6.63 -14.54
N LYS A 96 15.51 -7.46 -13.50
CA LYS A 96 14.52 -7.43 -12.42
C LYS A 96 14.62 -6.13 -11.62
N LEU A 97 13.47 -5.54 -11.27
CA LEU A 97 13.40 -4.30 -10.48
C LEU A 97 14.21 -4.37 -9.18
N ASN A 98 14.26 -5.56 -8.55
CA ASN A 98 14.99 -5.74 -7.30
C ASN A 98 16.49 -5.42 -7.40
N ALA A 99 17.11 -5.57 -8.57
CA ALA A 99 18.54 -5.26 -8.77
C ALA A 99 18.85 -3.74 -8.73
N ALA A 100 17.85 -2.90 -8.96
CA ALA A 100 18.04 -1.45 -9.02
C ALA A 100 18.68 -0.86 -7.75
N ILE A 101 18.33 -1.41 -6.57
CA ILE A 101 18.88 -0.93 -5.30
C ILE A 101 20.39 -1.21 -5.18
N GLY A 102 20.86 -2.30 -5.77
CA GLY A 102 22.28 -2.62 -5.81
C GLY A 102 23.10 -1.69 -6.72
N TYR A 103 22.51 -1.28 -7.85
CA TYR A 103 23.19 -0.43 -8.83
C TYR A 103 23.21 1.05 -8.43
N GLY A 104 22.11 1.58 -7.88
CA GLY A 104 22.03 3.02 -7.60
C GLY A 104 21.25 3.37 -6.33
N GLY A 105 21.07 2.40 -5.44
CA GLY A 105 20.41 2.60 -4.16
C GLY A 105 18.91 2.90 -4.27
N PRO A 106 18.31 3.39 -3.17
CA PRO A 106 16.89 3.73 -3.14
C PRO A 106 16.48 4.79 -4.17
N LYS A 107 17.39 5.69 -4.52
CA LYS A 107 17.15 6.75 -5.52
C LYS A 107 16.89 6.16 -6.91
N LEU A 108 17.76 5.26 -7.40
CA LEU A 108 17.55 4.62 -8.70
C LEU A 108 16.28 3.78 -8.71
N SER A 109 16.00 3.04 -7.64
CA SER A 109 14.74 2.31 -7.50
C SER A 109 13.53 3.23 -7.63
N ALA A 110 13.57 4.42 -6.99
CA ALA A 110 12.50 5.40 -7.07
C ALA A 110 12.34 5.99 -8.48
N GLU A 111 13.44 6.28 -9.19
CA GLU A 111 13.39 6.77 -10.56
C GLU A 111 12.74 5.75 -11.51
N ILE A 112 13.08 4.46 -11.36
CA ILE A 112 12.51 3.38 -12.17
C ILE A 112 11.04 3.18 -11.85
N VAL A 113 10.66 3.13 -10.57
CA VAL A 113 9.26 2.99 -10.15
C VAL A 113 8.45 4.21 -10.60
N SER A 114 8.95 5.43 -10.43
CA SER A 114 8.32 6.65 -10.94
C SER A 114 8.06 6.60 -12.44
N SER A 115 9.04 6.13 -13.23
CA SER A 115 8.88 5.93 -14.68
C SER A 115 7.85 4.86 -15.03
N LEU A 116 7.78 3.78 -14.22
CA LEU A 116 6.83 2.68 -14.40
C LEU A 116 5.39 3.14 -14.17
N VAL A 117 5.14 3.82 -13.04
CA VAL A 117 3.79 4.24 -12.63
C VAL A 117 3.38 5.62 -13.16
N GLY A 118 4.33 6.41 -13.68
CA GLY A 118 4.07 7.72 -14.29
C GLY A 118 3.70 8.83 -13.30
N VAL A 119 4.09 8.70 -12.02
CA VAL A 119 3.91 9.73 -10.98
C VAL A 119 5.23 9.94 -10.20
N PRO A 120 5.47 11.15 -9.67
CA PRO A 120 6.65 11.43 -8.87
C PRO A 120 6.64 10.67 -7.54
N ILE A 121 7.81 10.29 -7.06
CA ILE A 121 8.03 9.74 -5.72
C ILE A 121 8.76 10.81 -4.90
N ASP A 122 8.15 11.23 -3.79
CA ASP A 122 8.65 12.33 -2.96
C ASP A 122 9.82 11.87 -2.08
N SER A 123 9.72 10.63 -1.56
CA SER A 123 10.69 10.11 -0.60
C SER A 123 10.88 8.61 -0.71
N THR A 124 12.00 8.16 -0.18
CA THR A 124 12.34 6.73 -0.11
C THR A 124 12.71 6.33 1.31
N VAL A 125 12.29 5.13 1.70
CA VAL A 125 12.69 4.47 2.94
C VAL A 125 13.13 3.06 2.58
N ALA A 126 14.41 2.76 2.69
CA ALA A 126 14.94 1.42 2.46
C ALA A 126 15.52 0.87 3.77
N MET A 127 15.08 -0.31 4.17
CA MET A 127 15.44 -0.92 5.45
C MET A 127 15.94 -2.35 5.25
N GLN A 128 16.94 -2.72 6.04
CA GLN A 128 17.42 -4.10 6.13
C GLN A 128 16.56 -4.93 7.09
N PRO A 129 16.48 -6.25 6.90
CA PRO A 129 15.78 -7.13 7.82
C PRO A 129 16.29 -7.07 9.27
N SER A 130 17.60 -6.87 9.47
CA SER A 130 18.22 -6.64 10.79
C SER A 130 17.61 -5.41 11.48
N GLY A 131 17.51 -4.30 10.78
CA GLY A 131 16.90 -3.09 11.31
C GLY A 131 15.42 -3.25 11.63
N ALA A 132 14.67 -3.98 10.80
CA ALA A 132 13.27 -4.29 11.09
C ALA A 132 13.14 -5.18 12.33
N LYS A 133 14.03 -6.19 12.48
CA LYS A 133 14.09 -7.03 13.68
C LYS A 133 14.39 -6.22 14.94
N GLU A 134 15.45 -5.38 14.89
CA GLU A 134 15.84 -4.52 16.02
C GLU A 134 14.75 -3.53 16.40
N LEU A 135 14.06 -2.97 15.41
CA LEU A 135 12.94 -2.07 15.64
C LEU A 135 11.79 -2.78 16.37
N VAL A 136 11.38 -3.96 15.92
CA VAL A 136 10.32 -4.76 16.56
C VAL A 136 10.72 -5.15 17.98
N ASP A 137 11.96 -5.60 18.20
CA ASP A 137 12.47 -5.97 19.53
C ASP A 137 12.48 -4.73 20.47
N ALA A 138 12.91 -3.56 19.98
CA ALA A 138 12.92 -2.33 20.75
C ALA A 138 11.52 -1.78 21.07
N MET A 139 10.52 -2.09 20.22
CA MET A 139 9.10 -1.84 20.48
C MET A 139 8.55 -2.78 21.55
N GLY A 140 9.25 -3.84 21.90
CA GLY A 140 8.82 -4.88 22.86
C GLY A 140 8.07 -6.03 22.19
N GLY A 141 8.22 -6.22 20.89
CA GLY A 141 7.49 -7.22 20.09
C GLY A 141 6.31 -6.63 19.34
N LEU A 142 5.65 -7.46 18.54
CA LEU A 142 4.53 -7.09 17.68
C LEU A 142 3.38 -8.09 17.81
N ASN A 143 2.15 -7.60 17.95
CA ASN A 143 0.98 -8.47 17.93
C ASN A 143 0.62 -8.81 16.48
N VAL A 144 0.64 -10.09 16.14
CA VAL A 144 0.36 -10.60 14.79
C VAL A 144 -0.70 -11.68 14.88
N ASN A 145 -1.73 -11.60 14.05
CA ASN A 145 -2.69 -12.67 13.87
C ASN A 145 -2.18 -13.62 12.78
N VAL A 146 -1.59 -14.74 13.20
CA VAL A 146 -1.05 -15.76 12.29
C VAL A 146 -2.21 -16.57 11.70
N GLU A 147 -2.32 -16.63 10.38
CA GLU A 147 -3.49 -17.16 9.67
C GLU A 147 -3.61 -18.67 9.77
N HIS A 148 -2.48 -19.38 9.80
CA HIS A 148 -2.37 -20.83 9.91
C HIS A 148 -1.06 -21.21 10.61
N ASP A 149 -0.91 -22.47 11.01
CA ASP A 149 0.34 -22.97 11.54
C ASP A 149 1.46 -22.85 10.49
N MET A 150 2.60 -22.31 10.89
CA MET A 150 3.78 -22.13 10.05
C MET A 150 4.92 -22.89 10.69
N ASP A 151 5.35 -23.97 10.05
CA ASP A 151 6.42 -24.84 10.52
C ASP A 151 7.38 -25.11 9.36
N TYR A 152 8.59 -24.57 9.46
CA TYR A 152 9.58 -24.63 8.40
C TYR A 152 10.99 -24.44 8.95
N ASP A 153 11.89 -25.34 8.55
CA ASP A 153 13.30 -25.30 8.88
C ASP A 153 14.16 -25.29 7.61
N ASP A 154 15.01 -24.27 7.48
CA ASP A 154 16.06 -24.17 6.48
C ASP A 154 17.40 -23.92 7.18
N ASN A 155 18.15 -25.02 7.40
CA ASN A 155 19.45 -24.96 8.05
C ASN A 155 20.51 -24.23 7.21
N ASN A 156 20.36 -24.19 5.87
CA ASN A 156 21.31 -23.50 4.99
C ASN A 156 21.06 -21.97 4.99
N GLY A 157 19.80 -21.58 5.11
CA GLY A 157 19.38 -20.17 5.15
C GLY A 157 19.24 -19.59 6.56
N ASP A 158 19.59 -20.34 7.62
CA ASP A 158 19.40 -19.96 9.03
C ASP A 158 17.98 -19.42 9.29
N LEU A 159 16.96 -20.16 8.79
CA LEU A 159 15.57 -19.76 8.89
C LEU A 159 14.74 -20.85 9.56
N HIS A 160 14.35 -20.59 10.81
CA HIS A 160 13.55 -21.50 11.62
C HIS A 160 12.23 -20.80 11.98
N ILE A 161 11.10 -21.34 11.51
CA ILE A 161 9.78 -20.73 11.67
C ILE A 161 8.86 -21.74 12.34
N HIS A 162 8.46 -21.48 13.58
CA HIS A 162 7.54 -22.32 14.35
C HIS A 162 6.48 -21.42 14.97
N LEU A 163 5.45 -21.06 14.18
CA LEU A 163 4.37 -20.18 14.60
C LEU A 163 3.04 -20.95 14.56
N LYS A 164 2.23 -20.78 15.60
CA LYS A 164 0.90 -21.38 15.66
C LYS A 164 -0.15 -20.40 15.10
N LYS A 165 -1.25 -20.91 14.60
CA LYS A 165 -2.41 -20.10 14.19
C LYS A 165 -2.95 -19.30 15.38
N GLY A 166 -3.37 -18.04 15.10
CA GLY A 166 -4.05 -17.16 16.06
C GLY A 166 -3.24 -15.92 16.41
N LEU A 167 -3.77 -15.12 17.31
CA LEU A 167 -3.13 -13.90 17.79
C LEU A 167 -1.92 -14.25 18.67
N GLN A 168 -0.74 -13.79 18.28
CA GLN A 168 0.50 -14.03 19.00
C GLN A 168 1.29 -12.73 19.16
N HIS A 169 2.03 -12.64 20.26
CA HIS A 169 3.00 -11.57 20.47
C HIS A 169 4.38 -12.08 20.04
N LEU A 170 4.84 -11.59 18.88
CA LEU A 170 6.05 -12.04 18.21
C LEU A 170 7.22 -11.10 18.48
N ASN A 171 8.40 -11.63 18.75
CA ASN A 171 9.64 -10.87 18.74
C ASN A 171 10.12 -10.60 17.31
N GLY A 172 11.17 -9.77 17.14
CA GLY A 172 11.65 -9.39 15.81
C GLY A 172 12.09 -10.56 14.94
N GLY A 173 12.73 -11.59 15.53
CA GLY A 173 13.11 -12.80 14.81
C GLY A 173 11.90 -13.58 14.30
N GLN A 174 10.89 -13.75 15.13
CA GLN A 174 9.63 -14.39 14.77
C GLN A 174 8.85 -13.61 13.70
N VAL A 175 8.84 -12.27 13.78
CA VAL A 175 8.25 -11.42 12.74
C VAL A 175 8.98 -11.59 11.41
N LEU A 176 10.32 -11.64 11.40
CA LEU A 176 11.08 -11.92 10.17
C LEU A 176 10.75 -13.30 9.61
N GLY A 177 10.63 -14.33 10.44
CA GLY A 177 10.18 -15.66 10.02
C GLY A 177 8.79 -15.59 9.37
N TYR A 178 7.83 -14.92 10.02
CA TYR A 178 6.47 -14.75 9.53
C TYR A 178 6.41 -14.12 8.13
N ILE A 179 7.15 -13.04 7.89
CA ILE A 179 7.16 -12.37 6.57
C ILE A 179 7.99 -13.10 5.50
N ARG A 180 8.86 -14.07 5.89
CA ARG A 180 9.64 -14.87 4.97
C ARG A 180 8.98 -16.19 4.59
N PHE A 181 7.98 -16.64 5.35
CA PHE A 181 7.30 -17.92 5.10
C PHE A 181 6.67 -17.98 3.71
N ARG A 182 6.89 -19.09 2.97
CA ARG A 182 6.41 -19.32 1.60
C ARG A 182 5.85 -20.71 1.34
N HIS A 183 5.71 -21.52 2.38
CA HIS A 183 5.27 -22.93 2.28
C HIS A 183 3.75 -23.06 2.49
N ASP A 184 2.98 -22.09 1.99
CA ASP A 184 1.53 -22.11 1.93
C ASP A 184 1.01 -22.12 0.48
N ILE A 185 -0.29 -22.34 0.31
CA ILE A 185 -0.97 -22.35 -1.00
C ILE A 185 -0.83 -21.00 -1.72
N GLU A 186 -0.72 -19.90 -0.98
CA GLU A 186 -0.61 -18.55 -1.52
C GLU A 186 0.82 -18.17 -1.92
N SER A 187 1.84 -18.94 -1.45
CA SER A 187 3.26 -18.73 -1.81
C SER A 187 3.71 -17.27 -1.73
N ASP A 188 4.08 -16.66 -2.86
CA ASP A 188 4.56 -15.27 -2.91
C ASP A 188 3.48 -14.23 -2.60
N TRP A 189 2.22 -14.49 -2.93
CA TRP A 189 1.09 -13.59 -2.60
C TRP A 189 0.83 -13.52 -1.10
N GLY A 190 0.88 -14.65 -0.43
CA GLY A 190 0.78 -14.71 1.04
C GLY A 190 1.90 -13.93 1.71
N ARG A 191 3.14 -14.02 1.18
CA ARG A 191 4.28 -13.24 1.68
C ARG A 191 4.03 -11.74 1.56
N VAL A 192 3.60 -11.24 0.41
CA VAL A 192 3.32 -9.81 0.18
C VAL A 192 2.26 -9.31 1.16
N ARG A 193 1.18 -10.06 1.35
CA ARG A 193 0.13 -9.72 2.31
C ARG A 193 0.65 -9.65 3.75
N ARG A 194 1.48 -10.61 4.17
CA ARG A 194 2.10 -10.62 5.50
C ARG A 194 3.04 -9.43 5.71
N GLN A 195 3.81 -9.06 4.71
CA GLN A 195 4.66 -7.86 4.75
C GLN A 195 3.85 -6.59 4.95
N GLN A 196 2.75 -6.43 4.21
CA GLN A 196 1.83 -5.29 4.36
C GLN A 196 1.18 -5.26 5.74
N GLN A 197 0.74 -6.41 6.25
CA GLN A 197 0.16 -6.52 7.58
C GLN A 197 1.16 -6.17 8.68
N VAL A 198 2.40 -6.66 8.60
CA VAL A 198 3.45 -6.34 9.58
C VAL A 198 3.79 -4.85 9.54
N LEU A 199 3.91 -4.24 8.35
CA LEU A 199 4.14 -2.80 8.24
C LEU A 199 3.00 -2.01 8.90
N LYS A 200 1.74 -2.37 8.63
CA LYS A 200 0.58 -1.78 9.29
C LYS A 200 0.67 -1.91 10.80
N ASN A 201 0.92 -3.11 11.32
CA ASN A 201 0.98 -3.37 12.76
C ASN A 201 2.12 -2.59 13.44
N ILE A 202 3.28 -2.42 12.78
CA ILE A 202 4.38 -1.58 13.27
C ILE A 202 3.91 -0.12 13.37
N MET A 203 3.29 0.41 12.32
CA MET A 203 2.79 1.78 12.30
C MET A 203 1.71 2.01 13.35
N ASP A 204 0.76 1.09 13.50
CA ASP A 204 -0.29 1.14 14.52
C ASP A 204 0.31 1.17 15.93
N GLN A 205 1.30 0.31 16.20
CA GLN A 205 1.97 0.26 17.50
C GLN A 205 2.83 1.51 17.78
N MET A 206 3.53 2.03 16.78
CA MET A 206 4.27 3.30 16.91
C MET A 206 3.32 4.49 17.13
N SER A 207 2.11 4.40 16.63
CA SER A 207 1.07 5.43 16.79
C SER A 207 0.38 5.41 18.16
N ASP A 208 0.52 4.34 18.95
CA ASP A 208 -0.06 4.25 20.30
C ASP A 208 0.65 5.24 21.24
N PRO A 209 -0.09 6.14 21.94
CA PRO A 209 0.46 7.15 22.84
C PRO A 209 1.46 6.62 23.87
N LYS A 210 1.29 5.40 24.36
CA LYS A 210 2.20 4.77 25.32
C LYS A 210 3.62 4.56 24.79
N HIS A 211 3.80 4.57 23.46
CA HIS A 211 5.10 4.40 22.81
C HIS A 211 5.76 5.72 22.40
N TRP A 212 5.08 6.87 22.48
CA TRP A 212 5.58 8.16 21.97
C TRP A 212 6.91 8.59 22.54
N THR A 213 7.13 8.36 23.82
CA THR A 213 8.41 8.69 24.47
C THR A 213 9.56 7.86 23.91
N ARG A 214 9.27 6.72 23.25
CA ARG A 214 10.25 5.82 22.65
C ARG A 214 10.48 6.09 21.17
N VAL A 215 9.56 6.76 20.46
CA VAL A 215 9.65 7.02 19.02
C VAL A 215 10.99 7.63 18.60
N PRO A 216 11.53 8.68 19.24
CA PRO A 216 12.83 9.22 18.85
C PRO A 216 13.96 8.20 18.92
N ARG A 217 13.98 7.36 19.97
CA ARG A 217 14.98 6.30 20.11
C ARG A 217 14.78 5.17 19.11
N LEU A 218 13.52 4.82 18.80
CA LEU A 218 13.21 3.80 17.79
C LEU A 218 13.65 4.26 16.40
N LEU A 219 13.44 5.54 16.06
CA LEU A 219 13.92 6.13 14.81
C LEU A 219 15.45 6.17 14.75
N GLU A 220 16.13 6.45 15.83
CA GLU A 220 17.59 6.42 15.90
C GLU A 220 18.15 5.00 15.67
N LEU A 221 17.52 3.98 16.28
CA LEU A 221 17.89 2.58 16.07
C LEU A 221 17.63 2.16 14.63
N ALA A 222 16.44 2.46 14.09
CA ALA A 222 16.08 2.13 12.72
C ALA A 222 17.05 2.74 11.70
N ARG A 223 17.60 3.94 11.96
CA ARG A 223 18.53 4.63 11.04
C ARG A 223 19.84 3.91 10.78
N LYS A 224 20.29 3.04 11.66
CA LYS A 224 21.54 2.27 11.43
C LYS A 224 21.44 1.41 10.17
N ASP A 225 20.28 0.79 9.97
CA ASP A 225 19.99 -0.14 8.89
C ASP A 225 18.98 0.44 7.88
N MET A 226 18.78 1.76 7.91
CA MET A 226 17.87 2.49 7.03
C MET A 226 18.63 3.42 6.09
N LYS A 227 18.33 3.35 4.80
CA LYS A 227 18.72 4.35 3.80
C LYS A 227 17.49 5.17 3.43
N THR A 228 17.51 6.47 3.68
CA THR A 228 16.37 7.36 3.39
C THR A 228 16.85 8.77 3.08
N ASN A 229 16.10 9.50 2.27
CA ASN A 229 16.28 10.93 2.04
C ASN A 229 15.50 11.81 3.05
N LEU A 230 14.76 11.18 3.98
CA LEU A 230 14.02 11.88 5.03
C LEU A 230 14.92 12.22 6.22
N ASN A 231 14.72 13.40 6.82
CA ASN A 231 15.32 13.74 8.08
C ASN A 231 14.50 13.20 9.27
N ASN A 232 14.99 13.41 10.52
CA ASN A 232 14.31 12.89 11.72
C ASN A 232 12.93 13.52 11.94
N GLU A 233 12.79 14.80 11.64
CA GLU A 233 11.53 15.52 11.76
C GLU A 233 10.49 14.98 10.79
N GLN A 234 10.88 14.74 9.54
CA GLN A 234 10.04 14.14 8.52
C GLN A 234 9.62 12.70 8.86
N LEU A 235 10.55 11.89 9.39
CA LEU A 235 10.21 10.52 9.85
C LEU A 235 9.22 10.54 11.01
N ALA A 236 9.41 11.46 11.99
CA ALA A 236 8.46 11.62 13.08
C ALA A 236 7.09 12.12 12.58
N ALA A 237 7.09 13.08 11.65
CA ALA A 237 5.87 13.57 11.02
C ALA A 237 5.09 12.46 10.27
N LEU A 238 5.77 11.52 9.62
CA LEU A 238 5.10 10.37 8.98
C LEU A 238 4.32 9.52 9.99
N VAL A 239 4.85 9.32 11.21
CA VAL A 239 4.13 8.59 12.27
C VAL A 239 2.85 9.36 12.65
N GLU A 240 2.92 10.67 12.82
CA GLU A 240 1.77 11.51 13.17
C GLU A 240 0.74 11.55 12.03
N ILE A 241 1.20 11.66 10.78
CA ILE A 241 0.33 11.62 9.60
C ILE A 241 -0.41 10.28 9.53
N TYR A 242 0.31 9.16 9.70
CA TYR A 242 -0.29 7.84 9.66
C TYR A 242 -1.35 7.65 10.75
N ARG A 243 -1.12 8.17 11.96
CA ARG A 243 -2.11 8.17 13.06
C ARG A 243 -3.40 8.89 12.72
N GLY A 244 -3.34 9.88 11.84
CA GLY A 244 -4.51 10.57 11.30
C GLY A 244 -5.36 9.72 10.36
N VAL A 245 -4.86 8.57 9.89
CA VAL A 245 -5.53 7.66 8.95
C VAL A 245 -6.32 6.59 9.71
N PRO A 246 -7.66 6.54 9.60
CA PRO A 246 -8.45 5.45 10.17
C PRO A 246 -8.14 4.11 9.48
N ASP A 247 -8.25 3.01 10.22
CA ASP A 247 -7.98 1.66 9.71
C ASP A 247 -8.77 1.31 8.44
N ASP A 248 -10.04 1.68 8.39
CA ASP A 248 -10.92 1.44 7.23
C ASP A 248 -10.50 2.24 5.98
N ASN A 249 -9.63 3.23 6.16
CA ASN A 249 -9.10 4.08 5.10
C ASN A 249 -7.71 3.62 4.62
N ILE A 250 -7.16 2.53 5.16
CA ILE A 250 -5.92 1.91 4.68
C ILE A 250 -6.27 0.87 3.63
N ARG A 251 -5.72 1.03 2.44
CA ARG A 251 -5.97 0.14 1.30
C ARG A 251 -4.68 -0.50 0.83
N THR A 252 -4.73 -1.79 0.57
CA THR A 252 -3.60 -2.54 0.03
C THR A 252 -3.97 -3.07 -1.35
N ILE A 253 -3.05 -2.96 -2.31
CA ILE A 253 -3.19 -3.45 -3.67
C ILE A 253 -1.86 -4.04 -4.13
N THR A 254 -1.90 -4.99 -5.04
CA THR A 254 -0.70 -5.46 -5.73
C THR A 254 -0.78 -5.03 -7.19
N MET A 255 0.33 -4.51 -7.74
CA MET A 255 0.44 -4.16 -9.14
C MET A 255 0.21 -5.41 -10.00
N PRO A 256 -0.79 -5.41 -10.89
CA PRO A 256 -1.05 -6.55 -11.76
C PRO A 256 0.12 -6.80 -12.71
N GLY A 257 0.50 -8.07 -12.83
CA GLY A 257 1.54 -8.53 -13.74
C GLY A 257 1.37 -10.01 -14.04
N ARG A 258 1.97 -10.48 -15.13
CA ARG A 258 2.00 -11.89 -15.51
C ARG A 258 3.39 -12.47 -15.36
N GLY A 259 3.48 -13.72 -14.91
CA GLY A 259 4.72 -14.48 -14.90
C GLY A 259 5.21 -14.72 -16.35
N ALA A 260 6.51 -14.68 -16.56
CA ALA A 260 7.14 -14.99 -17.84
C ALA A 260 8.58 -15.49 -17.61
N THR A 261 9.18 -16.06 -18.63
CA THR A 261 10.61 -16.42 -18.63
C THR A 261 11.32 -15.60 -19.70
N VAL A 262 12.41 -14.95 -19.34
CA VAL A 262 13.28 -14.20 -20.27
C VAL A 262 14.70 -14.77 -20.15
N GLY A 263 15.16 -15.46 -21.18
CA GLY A 263 16.32 -16.34 -21.06
C GLY A 263 16.08 -17.42 -20.03
N ASP A 264 16.92 -17.53 -19.01
CA ASP A 264 16.76 -18.47 -17.89
C ASP A 264 16.10 -17.82 -16.66
N ALA A 265 15.74 -16.54 -16.73
CA ALA A 265 15.17 -15.80 -15.59
C ALA A 265 13.65 -15.87 -15.57
N SER A 266 13.09 -16.30 -14.43
CA SER A 266 11.66 -16.11 -14.13
C SER A 266 11.42 -14.66 -13.75
N VAL A 267 10.51 -13.98 -14.45
CA VAL A 267 10.24 -12.54 -14.31
C VAL A 267 8.74 -12.26 -14.22
N VAL A 268 8.38 -11.05 -13.83
CA VAL A 268 7.03 -10.52 -13.90
C VAL A 268 6.98 -9.42 -14.96
N LEU A 269 6.13 -9.61 -15.97
CA LEU A 269 5.85 -8.58 -16.97
C LEU A 269 4.65 -7.76 -16.51
N ILE A 270 4.85 -6.45 -16.38
CA ILE A 270 3.79 -5.49 -16.08
C ILE A 270 3.43 -4.76 -17.37
N ASP A 271 2.13 -4.68 -17.65
CA ASP A 271 1.64 -3.81 -18.72
C ASP A 271 1.88 -2.35 -18.32
N ARG A 272 2.78 -1.68 -19.03
CA ARG A 272 3.19 -0.30 -18.74
C ARG A 272 2.04 0.71 -18.90
N HIS A 273 1.08 0.43 -19.76
CA HIS A 273 -0.09 1.27 -19.92
C HIS A 273 -0.95 1.22 -18.65
N TRP A 274 -1.25 0.02 -18.17
CA TRP A 274 -1.98 -0.18 -16.92
C TRP A 274 -1.22 0.33 -15.69
N ALA A 275 0.10 0.14 -15.64
CA ALA A 275 0.90 0.67 -14.53
C ALA A 275 0.76 2.19 -14.40
N LYS A 276 0.78 2.92 -15.53
CA LYS A 276 0.57 4.37 -15.55
C LYS A 276 -0.87 4.76 -15.20
N ILE A 277 -1.86 3.98 -15.62
CA ILE A 277 -3.26 4.20 -15.23
C ILE A 277 -3.41 4.05 -13.71
N PHE A 278 -2.91 2.96 -13.12
CA PHE A 278 -2.95 2.78 -11.66
C PHE A 278 -2.17 3.87 -10.92
N GLY A 279 -1.01 4.27 -11.45
CA GLY A 279 -0.25 5.39 -10.91
C GLY A 279 -1.09 6.67 -10.83
N ARG A 280 -1.71 7.06 -11.94
CA ARG A 280 -2.57 8.26 -12.00
C ARG A 280 -3.83 8.15 -11.17
N LEU A 281 -4.45 6.97 -11.08
CA LEU A 281 -5.65 6.76 -10.28
C LEU A 281 -5.39 6.81 -8.77
N LEU A 282 -4.27 6.24 -8.32
CA LEU A 282 -4.01 5.95 -6.91
C LEU A 282 -3.01 6.90 -6.25
N PHE A 283 -2.09 7.49 -7.03
CA PHE A 283 -0.91 8.20 -6.52
C PHE A 283 -0.80 9.63 -7.06
N THR A 284 -1.83 10.14 -7.77
CA THR A 284 -1.87 11.54 -8.20
C THR A 284 -2.09 12.47 -7.02
N LYS A 285 -1.51 13.67 -7.11
CA LYS A 285 -1.78 14.75 -6.16
C LYS A 285 -3.03 15.56 -6.53
N ASP A 286 -3.63 15.28 -7.68
CA ASP A 286 -4.86 15.96 -8.14
C ASP A 286 -6.08 15.43 -7.37
N GLU A 287 -7.06 16.31 -7.12
CA GLU A 287 -8.32 15.93 -6.49
C GLU A 287 -9.22 15.22 -7.50
N PRO A 288 -9.74 13.99 -7.20
CA PRO A 288 -10.71 13.35 -8.06
C PRO A 288 -12.03 14.13 -8.06
N PRO A 289 -12.70 14.21 -9.20
CA PRO A 289 -14.01 14.80 -9.32
C PRO A 289 -15.03 14.06 -8.44
N GLN A 290 -16.00 14.81 -7.89
CA GLN A 290 -17.05 14.24 -7.03
C GLN A 290 -18.21 13.65 -7.84
N ASP A 291 -18.20 13.84 -9.16
CA ASP A 291 -19.22 13.27 -10.06
C ASP A 291 -19.23 11.74 -9.96
N GLU A 292 -20.43 11.17 -10.03
CA GLU A 292 -20.60 9.73 -10.07
C GLU A 292 -20.09 9.13 -11.38
N VAL A 293 -19.26 8.08 -11.27
CA VAL A 293 -18.74 7.32 -12.41
C VAL A 293 -19.32 5.92 -12.43
N LEU A 294 -19.95 5.55 -13.53
CA LEU A 294 -20.44 4.19 -13.78
C LEU A 294 -19.32 3.39 -14.49
N VAL A 295 -18.95 2.22 -13.97
CA VAL A 295 -17.95 1.36 -14.61
C VAL A 295 -18.61 0.08 -15.12
N ALA A 296 -18.50 -0.18 -16.41
CA ALA A 296 -19.00 -1.39 -17.08
C ALA A 296 -17.84 -2.23 -17.61
N ASN A 297 -17.86 -3.53 -17.35
CA ASN A 297 -16.90 -4.48 -17.91
C ASN A 297 -17.44 -5.07 -19.22
N ALA A 298 -16.80 -4.75 -20.31
CA ALA A 298 -17.03 -5.31 -21.63
C ALA A 298 -15.74 -5.92 -22.23
N THR A 299 -14.80 -6.35 -21.35
CA THR A 299 -13.53 -6.98 -21.77
C THR A 299 -13.68 -8.47 -22.02
N GLY A 300 -14.75 -9.09 -21.55
CA GLY A 300 -14.89 -10.55 -21.53
C GLY A 300 -13.99 -11.27 -20.52
N VAL A 301 -13.24 -10.53 -19.69
CA VAL A 301 -12.42 -11.07 -18.60
C VAL A 301 -13.20 -10.91 -17.30
N THR A 302 -13.49 -12.03 -16.67
CA THR A 302 -14.24 -12.06 -15.40
C THR A 302 -13.51 -11.26 -14.33
N ASP A 303 -14.27 -10.47 -13.59
CA ASP A 303 -13.80 -9.68 -12.43
C ASP A 303 -12.77 -8.56 -12.72
N TRP A 304 -12.40 -8.31 -13.98
CA TRP A 304 -11.49 -7.21 -14.32
C TRP A 304 -12.01 -5.83 -13.90
N ASN A 305 -13.33 -5.61 -14.00
CA ASN A 305 -13.98 -4.42 -13.47
C ASN A 305 -13.75 -4.22 -11.99
N LYS A 306 -13.67 -5.30 -11.18
CA LYS A 306 -13.39 -5.21 -9.73
C LYS A 306 -12.04 -4.57 -9.47
N THR A 307 -11.02 -4.93 -10.25
CA THR A 307 -9.67 -4.35 -10.14
C THR A 307 -9.68 -2.86 -10.47
N VAL A 308 -10.31 -2.46 -11.58
CA VAL A 308 -10.40 -1.05 -12.00
C VAL A 308 -11.27 -0.24 -11.04
N VAL A 309 -12.39 -0.78 -10.59
CA VAL A 309 -13.26 -0.15 -9.57
C VAL A 309 -12.54 0.04 -8.25
N ALA A 310 -11.76 -0.96 -7.81
CA ALA A 310 -10.97 -0.86 -6.59
C ALA A 310 -9.91 0.25 -6.71
N ALA A 311 -9.26 0.37 -7.86
CA ALA A 311 -8.31 1.44 -8.13
C ALA A 311 -8.97 2.84 -8.14
N LEU A 312 -10.10 3.00 -8.83
CA LEU A 312 -10.85 4.25 -8.84
C LEU A 312 -11.30 4.66 -7.43
N ARG A 313 -11.94 3.74 -6.70
CA ARG A 313 -12.33 4.00 -5.31
C ARG A 313 -11.12 4.27 -4.41
N GLY A 314 -9.99 3.57 -4.66
CA GLY A 314 -8.70 3.81 -4.02
C GLY A 314 -8.21 5.25 -4.21
N GLY A 315 -8.36 5.79 -5.40
CA GLY A 315 -8.07 7.19 -5.74
C GLY A 315 -9.13 8.19 -5.27
N GLY A 316 -10.15 7.76 -4.52
CA GLY A 316 -11.19 8.65 -3.97
C GLY A 316 -12.33 8.99 -4.93
N TRP A 317 -12.47 8.26 -6.05
CA TRP A 317 -13.55 8.46 -7.00
C TRP A 317 -14.89 7.93 -6.48
N ASN A 318 -15.97 8.63 -6.77
CA ASN A 318 -17.33 8.16 -6.50
C ASN A 318 -17.77 7.19 -7.60
N VAL A 319 -17.66 5.87 -7.33
CA VAL A 319 -17.88 4.84 -8.35
C VAL A 319 -19.03 3.91 -7.99
N GLN A 320 -19.97 3.79 -8.92
CA GLN A 320 -20.96 2.72 -8.96
C GLN A 320 -20.57 1.66 -10.00
N THR A 321 -20.79 0.39 -9.65
CA THR A 321 -20.56 -0.72 -10.57
C THR A 321 -21.78 -0.94 -11.46
N PHE A 322 -21.52 -1.16 -12.75
CA PHE A 322 -22.53 -1.58 -13.72
C PHE A 322 -22.43 -3.10 -13.94
N VAL A 323 -23.52 -3.69 -14.45
CA VAL A 323 -23.57 -5.09 -14.83
C VAL A 323 -22.58 -5.36 -15.97
N ASP A 324 -21.92 -6.54 -15.95
CA ASP A 324 -21.08 -7.01 -17.05
C ASP A 324 -21.87 -6.98 -18.37
N GLN A 325 -21.26 -6.37 -19.37
CA GLN A 325 -21.85 -6.27 -20.70
C GLN A 325 -21.18 -7.28 -21.65
N PRO A 326 -21.84 -7.66 -22.76
CA PRO A 326 -21.19 -8.45 -23.79
C PRO A 326 -19.88 -7.79 -24.24
N ALA A 327 -18.86 -8.59 -24.53
CA ALA A 327 -17.55 -8.09 -24.93
C ALA A 327 -17.66 -7.12 -26.11
N LYS A 328 -16.98 -5.97 -25.99
CA LYS A 328 -16.88 -4.93 -27.01
C LYS A 328 -15.42 -4.74 -27.40
N ALA A 329 -15.19 -4.47 -28.68
CA ALA A 329 -13.83 -4.32 -29.19
C ALA A 329 -13.12 -3.11 -28.60
N GLN A 330 -13.83 -2.00 -28.36
CA GLN A 330 -13.26 -0.74 -27.93
C GLN A 330 -13.85 -0.24 -26.61
N SER A 331 -12.99 0.28 -25.76
CA SER A 331 -13.35 0.99 -24.55
C SER A 331 -13.92 2.38 -24.89
N ARG A 332 -14.77 2.92 -24.01
CA ARG A 332 -15.39 4.24 -24.19
C ARG A 332 -15.50 4.96 -22.86
N ILE A 333 -15.24 6.26 -22.88
CA ILE A 333 -15.56 7.18 -21.79
C ILE A 333 -16.77 7.98 -22.25
N LEU A 334 -17.84 7.92 -21.47
CA LEU A 334 -19.06 8.69 -21.69
C LEU A 334 -19.11 9.83 -20.67
N GLY A 335 -19.61 11.01 -21.08
CA GLY A 335 -19.86 12.11 -20.16
C GLY A 335 -18.99 13.33 -20.42
N THR A 336 -19.59 14.50 -20.22
CA THR A 336 -18.94 15.82 -20.32
C THR A 336 -18.72 16.48 -18.96
N THR A 337 -18.80 15.69 -17.88
CA THR A 337 -18.55 16.16 -16.52
C THR A 337 -17.04 16.26 -16.25
N ALA A 338 -16.66 16.86 -15.11
CA ALA A 338 -15.26 16.89 -14.67
C ALA A 338 -14.65 15.49 -14.58
N ALA A 339 -15.42 14.49 -14.11
CA ALA A 339 -15.02 13.09 -14.06
C ALA A 339 -14.75 12.50 -15.45
N GLY A 340 -15.61 12.79 -16.43
CA GLY A 340 -15.42 12.35 -17.82
C GLY A 340 -14.15 12.91 -18.44
N HIS A 341 -13.86 14.18 -18.22
CA HIS A 341 -12.65 14.85 -18.71
C HIS A 341 -11.39 14.28 -18.04
N MET A 342 -11.40 14.07 -16.71
CA MET A 342 -10.26 13.50 -16.01
C MET A 342 -10.01 12.03 -16.41
N LEU A 343 -11.07 11.24 -16.62
CA LEU A 343 -10.93 9.88 -17.15
C LEU A 343 -10.29 9.88 -18.55
N ALA A 344 -10.61 10.85 -19.41
CA ALA A 344 -9.98 10.97 -20.73
C ALA A 344 -8.48 11.32 -20.64
N ILE A 345 -8.04 12.03 -19.61
CA ILE A 345 -6.61 12.26 -19.33
C ILE A 345 -5.93 10.97 -18.83
N ILE A 346 -6.60 10.22 -17.98
CA ILE A 346 -6.07 8.96 -17.40
C ILE A 346 -5.99 7.87 -18.47
N PHE A 347 -7.00 7.79 -19.35
CA PHE A 347 -7.13 6.81 -20.43
C PHE A 347 -7.04 7.49 -21.82
N PRO A 348 -5.87 8.02 -22.21
CA PRO A 348 -5.76 8.89 -23.40
C PRO A 348 -6.02 8.17 -24.73
N THR A 349 -5.99 6.85 -24.75
CA THR A 349 -6.28 6.05 -25.96
C THR A 349 -7.76 5.68 -26.10
N VAL A 350 -8.57 5.99 -25.09
CA VAL A 350 -9.99 5.63 -25.05
C VAL A 350 -10.84 6.74 -25.64
N GLN A 351 -11.77 6.37 -26.54
CA GLN A 351 -12.68 7.32 -27.17
C GLN A 351 -13.58 8.01 -26.11
N HIS A 352 -13.55 9.33 -26.06
CA HIS A 352 -14.42 10.14 -25.20
C HIS A 352 -15.65 10.61 -26.00
N ILE A 353 -16.86 10.31 -25.49
CA ILE A 353 -18.13 10.57 -26.12
C ILE A 353 -18.99 11.45 -25.19
N ALA A 354 -19.56 12.52 -25.71
CA ALA A 354 -20.47 13.38 -24.96
C ALA A 354 -21.72 12.63 -24.48
N ALA A 355 -22.00 12.68 -23.19
CA ALA A 355 -23.18 12.10 -22.56
C ALA A 355 -23.54 12.86 -21.27
N LYS A 356 -24.81 12.70 -20.81
CA LYS A 356 -25.28 13.35 -19.57
C LYS A 356 -24.74 12.70 -18.29
N LYS A 357 -24.42 11.40 -18.34
CA LYS A 357 -23.84 10.63 -17.21
C LYS A 357 -22.44 10.20 -17.56
N THR A 358 -21.56 10.18 -16.58
CA THR A 358 -20.20 9.69 -16.75
C THR A 358 -20.17 8.18 -16.60
N ALA A 359 -19.60 7.49 -17.60
CA ALA A 359 -19.37 6.06 -17.55
C ALA A 359 -18.03 5.71 -18.21
N LEU A 360 -17.31 4.76 -17.62
CA LEU A 360 -16.15 4.08 -18.20
C LEU A 360 -16.56 2.68 -18.61
N VAL A 361 -16.59 2.41 -19.92
CA VAL A 361 -16.83 1.09 -20.49
C VAL A 361 -15.49 0.49 -20.86
N LEU A 362 -15.08 -0.58 -20.19
CA LEU A 362 -13.84 -1.30 -20.44
C LEU A 362 -14.07 -2.31 -21.58
N GLY A 363 -13.47 -2.10 -22.74
CA GLY A 363 -13.51 -3.00 -23.89
C GLY A 363 -12.29 -3.95 -23.96
N LEU A 364 -12.20 -4.72 -25.03
CA LEU A 364 -11.11 -5.68 -25.26
C LEU A 364 -9.74 -5.00 -25.41
N ASP A 365 -9.69 -3.75 -25.87
CA ASP A 365 -8.48 -2.93 -25.98
C ASP A 365 -7.87 -2.55 -24.62
N LEU A 366 -8.67 -2.58 -23.55
CA LEU A 366 -8.24 -2.41 -22.17
C LEU A 366 -8.33 -3.71 -21.36
N ALA A 367 -8.56 -4.86 -22.00
CA ALA A 367 -8.49 -6.14 -21.32
C ALA A 367 -7.04 -6.41 -20.87
N PRO A 368 -6.82 -7.04 -19.69
CA PRO A 368 -5.49 -7.49 -19.35
C PRO A 368 -5.02 -8.47 -20.44
N GLN A 369 -3.74 -8.35 -20.83
CA GLN A 369 -3.19 -9.26 -21.85
C GLN A 369 -3.34 -10.70 -21.33
N LYS A 370 -4.02 -11.54 -22.12
CA LYS A 370 -4.11 -12.97 -21.83
C LYS A 370 -2.74 -13.60 -22.02
N GLU A 371 -2.47 -14.59 -21.17
CA GLU A 371 -1.28 -15.45 -21.22
C GLU A 371 -1.09 -16.12 -22.59
#